data_38e380d5165577130e569dd8b99252ea
#
_entry.id   38e380d5165577130e569dd8b99252ea
#
_cell.length_a   1.000
_cell.length_b   1.000
_cell.length_c   1.000
_cell.angle_alpha   90.00
_cell.angle_beta   90.00
_cell.angle_gamma   90.00
#
_symmetry.space_group_name_H-M   'P 1'
#
loop_
_entity.id
_entity.type
_entity.pdbx_description
1 polymer ?
#
loop_
_entity_poly.entity_id
_entity_poly.type
_entity_poly.pdbx_seq_one_letter_code
_entity_poly.pdbx_strand_id
1 'polypeptide(L)'
;MNRREFIQQTALVTAVSAALNFTAEAKANWPVGCFNRPWTKWSFDETLKQIKAAGYKSTGLLSRTREEPFIGADATPEYLENLKKRLAASGLVANMGALRSRHNIPLEESVKEVRKQIDNARFLSLKFVLSFGADKPEEFAHYFKVMSDAAAYGQEKGVKLVMKPHGGISGSAEEILRVIKEVNHRNFAIWYDAGNIIHYTGKDPVAEIEPIARHITGFCAKDCGELKGDVMIQFGAGKVDFAAVFKKLKAGGFNGPVMVECCKVGATPEETTVNARANREFLEKVLASV
;
A
#
# COMPACT_ATOMS: atom_id res chain seq x y z
N MET A 1 4.82 58.09 -45.83
CA MET A 1 4.62 56.92 -45.02
C MET A 1 3.57 57.25 -43.96
N ASN A 2 2.38 56.67 -44.11
CA ASN A 2 1.17 57.11 -43.42
C ASN A 2 1.04 56.35 -42.07
N ARG A 3 0.63 57.03 -41.03
CA ARG A 3 0.51 56.53 -39.66
C ARG A 3 -0.31 55.20 -39.51
N ARG A 4 -1.08 54.85 -40.51
CA ARG A 4 -1.85 53.62 -40.63
C ARG A 4 -1.02 52.39 -41.02
N GLU A 5 0.06 52.54 -41.75
CA GLU A 5 0.91 51.43 -42.16
C GLU A 5 1.88 50.99 -41.07
N PHE A 6 2.21 51.90 -40.13
CA PHE A 6 3.08 51.56 -38.98
C PHE A 6 2.34 50.76 -37.92
N ILE A 7 1.01 50.90 -37.82
CA ILE A 7 0.20 50.17 -36.83
C ILE A 7 -0.11 48.73 -37.30
N GLN A 8 -0.10 48.47 -38.62
CA GLN A 8 -0.37 47.13 -39.13
C GLN A 8 0.85 46.20 -39.15
N GLN A 9 2.08 46.73 -39.09
CA GLN A 9 3.27 45.90 -38.99
C GLN A 9 3.71 45.55 -37.55
N THR A 10 3.19 46.26 -36.54
CA THR A 10 3.49 45.96 -35.12
C THR A 10 2.49 44.99 -34.51
N ALA A 11 1.40 44.64 -35.22
CA ALA A 11 0.39 43.70 -34.70
C ALA A 11 0.62 42.25 -35.15
N LEU A 12 1.66 41.96 -35.93
CA LEU A 12 1.92 40.61 -36.48
C LEU A 12 3.14 39.89 -35.86
N VAL A 13 3.78 40.46 -34.84
CA VAL A 13 4.96 39.86 -34.19
C VAL A 13 4.67 39.44 -32.75
N THR A 14 3.46 39.65 -32.25
CA THR A 14 3.10 39.29 -30.85
C THR A 14 2.19 38.05 -30.72
N ALA A 15 2.09 37.20 -31.74
CA ALA A 15 1.18 36.07 -31.74
C ALA A 15 1.84 34.70 -32.04
N VAL A 16 3.14 34.54 -31.82
CA VAL A 16 3.78 33.20 -31.84
C VAL A 16 4.83 33.11 -30.71
N SER A 17 4.39 33.26 -29.48
CA SER A 17 5.09 32.77 -28.29
C SER A 17 4.05 32.13 -27.38
N ALA A 18 3.19 31.27 -27.94
CA ALA A 18 2.63 30.20 -27.16
C ALA A 18 3.80 29.27 -26.79
N ALA A 19 4.51 29.65 -25.73
CA ALA A 19 5.47 28.80 -25.10
C ALA A 19 4.78 27.46 -24.87
N LEU A 20 5.23 26.46 -25.59
CA LEU A 20 5.11 25.07 -25.16
C LEU A 20 5.83 24.97 -23.80
N ASN A 21 5.13 25.36 -22.74
CA ASN A 21 5.47 24.94 -21.40
C ASN A 21 5.28 23.41 -21.39
N PHE A 22 6.27 22.70 -21.91
CA PHE A 22 6.54 21.36 -21.46
C PHE A 22 6.92 21.51 -19.98
N THR A 23 5.93 21.55 -19.11
CA THR A 23 6.16 21.22 -17.71
C THR A 23 6.67 19.80 -17.75
N ALA A 24 7.98 19.64 -17.57
CA ALA A 24 8.55 18.32 -17.34
C ALA A 24 7.72 17.71 -16.20
N GLU A 25 6.94 16.67 -16.50
CA GLU A 25 6.14 16.01 -15.47
C GLU A 25 7.10 15.60 -14.36
N ALA A 26 6.84 16.09 -13.14
CA ALA A 26 7.66 15.76 -12.00
C ALA A 26 7.70 14.23 -11.85
N LYS A 27 8.92 13.67 -11.81
CA LYS A 27 9.11 12.24 -11.62
C LYS A 27 8.42 11.79 -10.34
N ALA A 28 7.79 10.62 -10.36
CA ALA A 28 7.18 10.04 -9.18
C ALA A 28 8.25 9.74 -8.12
N ASN A 29 8.25 10.50 -7.03
CA ASN A 29 9.18 10.31 -5.90
C ASN A 29 8.46 9.59 -4.75
N TRP A 30 7.90 8.41 -5.04
CA TRP A 30 7.19 7.62 -4.04
C TRP A 30 8.18 6.75 -3.26
N PRO A 31 8.15 6.78 -1.91
CA PRO A 31 9.10 6.01 -1.11
C PRO A 31 8.85 4.51 -1.28
N VAL A 32 9.90 3.75 -1.62
CA VAL A 32 9.86 2.29 -1.74
C VAL A 32 10.31 1.65 -0.43
N GLY A 33 9.46 0.79 0.13
CA GLY A 33 9.72 0.00 1.33
C GLY A 33 9.48 -1.49 1.09
N CYS A 34 9.65 -2.29 2.14
CA CYS A 34 9.42 -3.73 2.07
C CYS A 34 8.73 -4.25 3.33
N PHE A 35 7.71 -5.09 3.17
CA PHE A 35 7.09 -5.79 4.28
C PHE A 35 7.97 -6.95 4.78
N ASN A 36 7.67 -7.43 5.97
CA ASN A 36 8.38 -8.56 6.59
C ASN A 36 8.05 -9.93 5.94
N ARG A 37 7.06 -10.02 5.05
CA ARG A 37 6.53 -11.26 4.51
C ARG A 37 7.55 -12.23 3.89
N PRO A 38 8.54 -11.77 3.09
CA PRO A 38 9.51 -12.69 2.47
C PRO A 38 10.37 -13.48 3.44
N TRP A 39 10.56 -12.98 4.66
CA TRP A 39 11.45 -13.59 5.67
C TRP A 39 10.71 -14.23 6.86
N THR A 40 9.43 -14.54 6.76
CA THR A 40 8.65 -15.12 7.88
C THR A 40 9.10 -16.51 8.33
N LYS A 41 10.02 -17.13 7.60
CA LYS A 41 10.67 -18.40 8.01
C LYS A 41 11.79 -18.20 9.04
N TRP A 42 12.26 -16.97 9.22
CA TRP A 42 13.36 -16.60 10.11
C TRP A 42 12.87 -15.67 11.23
N SER A 43 13.73 -15.42 12.21
CA SER A 43 13.38 -14.50 13.28
C SER A 43 13.10 -13.09 12.76
N PHE A 44 12.32 -12.32 13.52
CA PHE A 44 12.02 -10.95 13.09
C PHE A 44 13.25 -10.04 13.11
N ASP A 45 14.22 -10.28 14.02
CA ASP A 45 15.48 -9.52 14.02
C ASP A 45 16.30 -9.79 12.77
N GLU A 46 16.37 -11.06 12.34
CA GLU A 46 16.99 -11.40 11.06
C GLU A 46 16.22 -10.76 9.89
N THR A 47 14.89 -10.78 9.92
CA THR A 47 14.05 -10.10 8.93
C THR A 47 14.39 -8.61 8.80
N LEU A 48 14.47 -7.88 9.92
CA LEU A 48 14.83 -6.45 9.92
C LEU A 48 16.23 -6.20 9.34
N LYS A 49 17.22 -7.03 9.74
CA LYS A 49 18.58 -6.98 9.19
C LYS A 49 18.57 -7.18 7.67
N GLN A 50 17.82 -8.15 7.17
CA GLN A 50 17.77 -8.50 5.75
C GLN A 50 17.01 -7.45 4.91
N ILE A 51 15.93 -6.87 5.43
CA ILE A 51 15.24 -5.75 4.77
C ILE A 51 16.21 -4.56 4.60
N LYS A 52 16.97 -4.24 5.64
CA LYS A 52 18.01 -3.17 5.58
C LYS A 52 19.13 -3.52 4.60
N ALA A 53 19.60 -4.77 4.59
CA ALA A 53 20.63 -5.26 3.68
C ALA A 53 20.19 -5.25 2.22
N ALA A 54 18.88 -5.43 1.95
CA ALA A 54 18.29 -5.25 0.62
C ALA A 54 18.22 -3.78 0.16
N GLY A 55 18.55 -2.82 1.05
CA GLY A 55 18.62 -1.40 0.73
C GLY A 55 17.33 -0.62 1.01
N TYR A 56 16.33 -1.24 1.63
CA TYR A 56 15.11 -0.52 2.02
C TYR A 56 15.35 0.34 3.27
N LYS A 57 14.60 1.45 3.37
CA LYS A 57 14.63 2.37 4.52
C LYS A 57 13.37 2.26 5.37
N SER A 58 12.32 1.64 4.84
CA SER A 58 11.06 1.47 5.56
C SER A 58 10.54 0.05 5.45
N THR A 59 9.78 -0.34 6.48
CA THR A 59 9.14 -1.66 6.59
C THR A 59 7.70 -1.54 7.04
N GLY A 60 6.96 -2.65 6.98
CA GLY A 60 5.63 -2.80 7.56
C GLY A 60 5.46 -4.16 8.22
N LEU A 61 4.68 -4.19 9.27
CA LEU A 61 4.41 -5.35 10.10
C LEU A 61 3.19 -6.10 9.54
N LEU A 62 3.38 -6.80 8.41
CA LEU A 62 2.28 -7.40 7.63
C LEU A 62 1.95 -8.82 8.08
N SER A 63 2.96 -9.69 8.11
CA SER A 63 2.76 -11.12 8.36
C SER A 63 3.19 -11.46 9.77
N ARG A 64 2.21 -11.61 10.68
CA ARG A 64 2.44 -12.04 12.07
C ARG A 64 2.80 -13.53 12.12
N THR A 65 3.60 -13.89 13.10
CA THR A 65 3.83 -15.27 13.52
C THR A 65 3.28 -15.48 14.94
N ARG A 66 3.43 -16.67 15.50
CA ARG A 66 3.05 -16.93 16.88
C ARG A 66 3.88 -16.09 17.86
N GLU A 67 5.15 -15.92 17.57
CA GLU A 67 6.12 -15.20 18.41
C GLU A 67 6.02 -13.67 18.22
N GLU A 68 5.46 -13.24 17.10
CA GLU A 68 5.36 -11.82 16.71
C GLU A 68 3.91 -11.41 16.45
N PRO A 69 3.14 -11.13 17.51
CA PRO A 69 1.76 -10.64 17.36
C PRO A 69 1.67 -9.21 16.79
N PHE A 70 2.78 -8.48 16.74
CA PHE A 70 2.89 -7.09 16.28
C PHE A 70 1.88 -6.16 16.95
N ILE A 71 0.90 -5.65 16.20
CA ILE A 71 -0.15 -4.79 16.75
C ILE A 71 -1.35 -5.59 17.27
N GLY A 72 -1.32 -6.92 17.24
CA GLY A 72 -2.44 -7.77 17.65
C GLY A 72 -3.06 -7.36 18.99
N ALA A 73 -4.35 -7.62 19.18
CA ALA A 73 -5.04 -7.33 20.44
C ALA A 73 -4.46 -8.12 21.62
N ASP A 74 -3.79 -9.22 21.35
CA ASP A 74 -3.07 -10.11 22.26
C ASP A 74 -1.63 -9.65 22.57
N ALA A 75 -1.12 -8.59 21.92
CA ALA A 75 0.21 -8.04 22.22
C ALA A 75 0.25 -7.40 23.62
N THR A 76 1.21 -7.86 24.44
CA THR A 76 1.40 -7.29 25.79
C THR A 76 2.18 -5.97 25.76
N PRO A 77 2.05 -5.11 26.78
CA PRO A 77 2.84 -3.88 26.87
C PRO A 77 4.35 -4.15 26.80
N GLU A 78 4.84 -5.18 27.47
CA GLU A 78 6.26 -5.57 27.51
C GLU A 78 6.75 -5.97 26.10
N TYR A 79 5.93 -6.74 25.36
CA TYR A 79 6.23 -7.09 23.98
C TYR A 79 6.30 -5.83 23.09
N LEU A 80 5.35 -4.92 23.20
CA LEU A 80 5.31 -3.70 22.41
C LEU A 80 6.51 -2.79 22.67
N GLU A 81 6.92 -2.66 23.94
CA GLU A 81 8.14 -1.92 24.30
C GLU A 81 9.40 -2.56 23.70
N ASN A 82 9.50 -3.90 23.76
CA ASN A 82 10.59 -4.63 23.13
C ASN A 82 10.58 -4.45 21.61
N LEU A 83 9.42 -4.62 20.95
CA LEU A 83 9.27 -4.44 19.52
C LEU A 83 9.69 -3.03 19.09
N LYS A 84 9.28 -2.00 19.84
CA LYS A 84 9.67 -0.60 19.57
C LYS A 84 11.18 -0.41 19.63
N LYS A 85 11.87 -1.01 20.61
CA LYS A 85 13.33 -0.97 20.72
C LYS A 85 14.01 -1.68 19.54
N ARG A 86 13.53 -2.85 19.14
CA ARG A 86 14.04 -3.63 17.99
C ARG A 86 13.88 -2.85 16.68
N LEU A 87 12.73 -2.24 16.43
CA LEU A 87 12.48 -1.38 15.28
C LEU A 87 13.45 -0.18 15.26
N ALA A 88 13.62 0.52 16.39
CA ALA A 88 14.54 1.63 16.51
C ALA A 88 15.99 1.19 16.25
N ALA A 89 16.44 0.09 16.83
CA ALA A 89 17.79 -0.46 16.64
C ALA A 89 18.07 -0.87 15.18
N SER A 90 17.05 -1.32 14.45
CA SER A 90 17.19 -1.68 13.02
C SER A 90 17.52 -0.47 12.14
N GLY A 91 17.11 0.73 12.54
CA GLY A 91 17.18 1.95 11.74
C GLY A 91 16.19 1.99 10.57
N LEU A 92 15.22 1.09 10.54
CA LEU A 92 14.10 1.08 9.59
C LEU A 92 12.92 1.87 10.16
N VAL A 93 12.20 2.59 9.28
CA VAL A 93 10.93 3.23 9.65
C VAL A 93 9.80 2.24 9.41
N ALA A 94 9.18 1.73 10.47
CA ALA A 94 7.94 0.97 10.35
C ALA A 94 6.78 1.93 10.09
N ASN A 95 5.97 1.70 9.02
CA ASN A 95 4.91 2.62 8.62
C ASN A 95 3.50 2.03 8.78
N MET A 96 3.36 0.71 8.80
CA MET A 96 2.07 0.02 8.76
C MET A 96 2.08 -1.24 9.63
N GLY A 97 0.94 -1.55 10.25
CA GLY A 97 0.65 -2.82 10.91
C GLY A 97 -0.60 -3.48 10.33
N ALA A 98 -0.56 -4.80 10.13
CA ALA A 98 -1.72 -5.54 9.64
C ALA A 98 -2.77 -5.69 10.73
N LEU A 99 -3.97 -5.20 10.45
CA LEU A 99 -5.15 -5.29 11.30
C LEU A 99 -5.80 -6.67 11.14
N ARG A 100 -6.24 -7.25 12.25
CA ARG A 100 -7.05 -8.48 12.28
C ARG A 100 -8.39 -8.16 12.89
N SER A 101 -9.47 -8.37 12.14
CA SER A 101 -10.84 -8.30 12.63
C SER A 101 -11.45 -9.68 12.65
N ARG A 102 -12.17 -10.01 13.71
CA ARG A 102 -12.92 -11.26 13.86
C ARG A 102 -14.39 -10.95 13.57
N HIS A 103 -15.02 -11.73 12.70
CA HIS A 103 -16.41 -11.49 12.27
C HIS A 103 -17.40 -12.49 12.91
N ASN A 104 -16.88 -13.48 13.63
CA ASN A 104 -17.63 -14.54 14.29
C ASN A 104 -17.81 -14.34 15.81
N ILE A 105 -17.62 -13.11 16.28
CA ILE A 105 -17.79 -12.70 17.68
C ILE A 105 -18.73 -11.50 17.75
N PRO A 106 -19.27 -11.13 18.93
CA PRO A 106 -20.11 -9.95 19.09
C PRO A 106 -19.45 -8.68 18.54
N LEU A 107 -20.25 -7.80 17.93
CA LEU A 107 -19.75 -6.57 17.31
C LEU A 107 -18.94 -5.70 18.27
N GLU A 108 -19.40 -5.54 19.50
CA GLU A 108 -18.73 -4.73 20.51
C GLU A 108 -17.34 -5.29 20.86
N GLU A 109 -17.20 -6.62 20.89
CA GLU A 109 -15.91 -7.27 21.12
C GLU A 109 -14.97 -7.07 19.95
N SER A 110 -15.45 -7.23 18.70
CA SER A 110 -14.66 -6.93 17.50
C SER A 110 -14.16 -5.49 17.48
N VAL A 111 -15.04 -4.53 17.79
CA VAL A 111 -14.69 -3.11 17.88
C VAL A 111 -13.62 -2.88 18.95
N LYS A 112 -13.77 -3.46 20.14
CA LYS A 112 -12.79 -3.35 21.23
C LYS A 112 -11.43 -3.88 20.82
N GLU A 113 -11.37 -5.04 20.16
CA GLU A 113 -10.11 -5.62 19.67
C GLU A 113 -9.44 -4.77 18.61
N VAL A 114 -10.22 -4.22 17.67
CA VAL A 114 -9.69 -3.38 16.59
C VAL A 114 -9.17 -2.06 17.16
N ARG A 115 -9.89 -1.42 18.09
CA ARG A 115 -9.40 -0.22 18.78
C ARG A 115 -8.09 -0.48 19.53
N LYS A 116 -7.95 -1.63 20.21
CA LYS A 116 -6.71 -2.04 20.87
C LYS A 116 -5.55 -2.15 19.88
N GLN A 117 -5.77 -2.71 18.69
CA GLN A 117 -4.77 -2.79 17.64
C GLN A 117 -4.37 -1.40 17.10
N ILE A 118 -5.31 -0.46 17.01
CA ILE A 118 -5.03 0.93 16.64
C ILE A 118 -4.19 1.63 17.72
N ASP A 119 -4.49 1.41 19.02
CA ASP A 119 -3.68 1.93 20.12
C ASP A 119 -2.25 1.38 20.07
N ASN A 120 -2.09 0.07 19.83
CA ASN A 120 -0.79 -0.56 19.65
C ASN A 120 -0.02 0.02 18.45
N ALA A 121 -0.70 0.25 17.32
CA ALA A 121 -0.12 0.91 16.15
C ALA A 121 0.34 2.34 16.47
N ARG A 122 -0.47 3.10 17.19
CA ARG A 122 -0.12 4.44 17.66
C ARG A 122 1.10 4.43 18.58
N PHE A 123 1.15 3.49 19.53
CA PHE A 123 2.28 3.30 20.45
C PHE A 123 3.60 3.06 19.69
N LEU A 124 3.54 2.25 18.62
CA LEU A 124 4.66 1.96 17.72
C LEU A 124 4.93 3.08 16.70
N SER A 125 4.19 4.19 16.74
CA SER A 125 4.29 5.32 15.80
C SER A 125 3.97 4.96 14.34
N LEU A 126 3.20 3.90 14.12
CA LEU A 126 2.75 3.51 12.78
C LEU A 126 1.76 4.54 12.25
N LYS A 127 1.82 4.80 10.94
CA LYS A 127 0.93 5.74 10.25
C LYS A 127 -0.35 5.09 9.75
N PHE A 128 -0.30 3.77 9.50
CA PHE A 128 -1.37 3.01 8.88
C PHE A 128 -1.65 1.71 9.64
N VAL A 129 -2.93 1.33 9.64
CA VAL A 129 -3.37 -0.03 9.93
C VAL A 129 -4.08 -0.58 8.69
N LEU A 130 -3.72 -1.80 8.27
CA LEU A 130 -4.15 -2.37 6.99
C LEU A 130 -5.08 -3.55 7.22
N SER A 131 -6.31 -3.45 6.72
CA SER A 131 -7.31 -4.51 6.68
C SER A 131 -7.31 -5.24 5.33
N PHE A 132 -7.76 -6.49 5.31
CA PHE A 132 -7.83 -7.34 4.12
C PHE A 132 -9.24 -7.49 3.56
N GLY A 133 -10.25 -6.88 4.19
CA GLY A 133 -11.65 -7.10 3.83
C GLY A 133 -12.27 -8.28 4.59
N ALA A 134 -13.37 -8.79 4.05
CA ALA A 134 -14.04 -10.00 4.49
C ALA A 134 -14.36 -10.87 3.27
N ASP A 135 -14.29 -12.19 3.44
CA ASP A 135 -14.43 -13.13 2.31
C ASP A 135 -15.87 -13.59 2.11
N LYS A 136 -16.68 -13.65 3.17
CA LYS A 136 -18.02 -14.23 3.14
C LYS A 136 -19.09 -13.16 3.22
N PRO A 137 -20.14 -13.24 2.39
CA PRO A 137 -21.24 -12.25 2.36
C PRO A 137 -21.90 -12.01 3.72
N GLU A 138 -22.06 -13.04 4.54
CA GLU A 138 -22.63 -12.95 5.90
C GLU A 138 -21.79 -12.12 6.87
N GLU A 139 -20.51 -11.93 6.58
CA GLU A 139 -19.58 -11.13 7.40
C GLU A 139 -19.57 -9.65 7.01
N PHE A 140 -20.09 -9.28 5.84
CA PHE A 140 -19.92 -7.93 5.28
C PHE A 140 -20.53 -6.84 6.15
N ALA A 141 -21.76 -7.03 6.63
CA ALA A 141 -22.41 -6.05 7.48
C ALA A 141 -21.68 -5.82 8.81
N HIS A 142 -21.11 -6.88 9.38
CA HIS A 142 -20.26 -6.81 10.56
C HIS A 142 -18.97 -6.04 10.25
N TYR A 143 -18.30 -6.41 9.16
CA TYR A 143 -17.08 -5.75 8.70
C TYR A 143 -17.26 -4.24 8.51
N PHE A 144 -18.33 -3.81 7.84
CA PHE A 144 -18.59 -2.39 7.61
C PHE A 144 -18.71 -1.60 8.91
N LYS A 145 -19.46 -2.11 9.90
CA LYS A 145 -19.62 -1.47 11.20
C LYS A 145 -18.29 -1.36 11.97
N VAL A 146 -17.50 -2.44 11.97
CA VAL A 146 -16.17 -2.45 12.61
C VAL A 146 -15.25 -1.46 11.93
N MET A 147 -15.22 -1.40 10.59
CA MET A 147 -14.33 -0.48 9.85
C MET A 147 -14.77 0.98 9.95
N SER A 148 -16.08 1.27 10.04
CA SER A 148 -16.57 2.64 10.29
C SER A 148 -16.11 3.15 11.66
N ASP A 149 -16.24 2.34 12.70
CA ASP A 149 -15.73 2.66 14.04
C ASP A 149 -14.21 2.82 14.04
N ALA A 150 -13.50 1.86 13.45
CA ALA A 150 -12.04 1.87 13.36
C ALA A 150 -11.51 3.10 12.61
N ALA A 151 -12.20 3.56 11.55
CA ALA A 151 -11.80 4.74 10.80
C ALA A 151 -11.95 6.01 11.64
N ALA A 152 -13.05 6.15 12.38
CA ALA A 152 -13.28 7.26 13.30
C ALA A 152 -12.24 7.26 14.44
N TYR A 153 -12.10 6.14 15.13
CA TYR A 153 -11.13 5.99 16.22
C TYR A 153 -9.68 6.19 15.76
N GLY A 154 -9.31 5.61 14.59
CA GLY A 154 -7.99 5.82 14.00
C GLY A 154 -7.70 7.29 13.69
N GLN A 155 -8.71 8.07 13.23
CA GLN A 155 -8.56 9.51 13.04
C GLN A 155 -8.22 10.25 14.36
N GLU A 156 -8.89 9.92 15.45
CA GLU A 156 -8.59 10.49 16.77
C GLU A 156 -7.15 10.16 17.22
N LYS A 157 -6.67 8.97 16.90
CA LYS A 157 -5.31 8.50 17.25
C LYS A 157 -4.23 8.94 16.25
N GLY A 158 -4.60 9.56 15.13
CA GLY A 158 -3.66 9.94 14.08
C GLY A 158 -3.11 8.74 13.29
N VAL A 159 -3.90 7.66 13.21
CA VAL A 159 -3.59 6.43 12.45
C VAL A 159 -4.62 6.28 11.32
N LYS A 160 -4.17 6.14 10.09
CA LYS A 160 -5.07 5.95 8.94
C LYS A 160 -5.43 4.49 8.77
N LEU A 161 -6.72 4.22 8.59
CA LEU A 161 -7.23 2.90 8.25
C LEU A 161 -7.20 2.71 6.74
N VAL A 162 -6.59 1.62 6.29
CA VAL A 162 -6.54 1.29 4.86
C VAL A 162 -6.97 -0.16 4.62
N MET A 163 -7.59 -0.40 3.46
CA MET A 163 -7.95 -1.73 3.00
C MET A 163 -7.13 -2.11 1.77
N LYS A 164 -6.71 -3.36 1.72
CA LYS A 164 -5.96 -3.94 0.60
C LYS A 164 -6.83 -4.95 -0.16
N PRO A 165 -6.83 -4.96 -1.50
CA PRO A 165 -7.43 -6.04 -2.29
C PRO A 165 -6.93 -7.42 -1.83
N HIS A 166 -7.87 -8.31 -1.44
CA HIS A 166 -7.56 -9.66 -0.94
C HIS A 166 -8.68 -10.68 -1.26
N GLY A 167 -9.44 -10.46 -2.31
CA GLY A 167 -10.64 -11.25 -2.62
C GLY A 167 -11.87 -10.77 -1.83
N GLY A 168 -12.95 -11.56 -1.85
CA GLY A 168 -14.19 -11.22 -1.18
C GLY A 168 -14.64 -9.79 -1.48
N ILE A 169 -15.02 -9.04 -0.43
CA ILE A 169 -15.49 -7.66 -0.56
C ILE A 169 -14.41 -6.65 -0.97
N SER A 170 -13.16 -7.07 -1.09
CA SER A 170 -12.04 -6.24 -1.56
C SER A 170 -11.45 -6.71 -2.89
N GLY A 171 -12.12 -7.65 -3.60
CA GLY A 171 -11.58 -8.31 -4.78
C GLY A 171 -11.64 -7.49 -6.07
N SER A 172 -12.49 -6.49 -6.18
CA SER A 172 -12.64 -5.66 -7.39
C SER A 172 -12.90 -4.20 -7.05
N ALA A 173 -12.75 -3.32 -8.04
CA ALA A 173 -13.05 -1.90 -7.89
C ALA A 173 -14.51 -1.67 -7.48
N GLU A 174 -15.45 -2.43 -8.02
CA GLU A 174 -16.87 -2.35 -7.66
C GLU A 174 -17.11 -2.66 -6.18
N GLU A 175 -16.56 -3.77 -5.68
CA GLU A 175 -16.66 -4.15 -4.27
C GLU A 175 -15.93 -3.16 -3.38
N ILE A 176 -14.76 -2.68 -3.78
CA ILE A 176 -14.01 -1.65 -3.05
C ILE A 176 -14.83 -0.36 -2.93
N LEU A 177 -15.48 0.11 -4.00
CA LEU A 177 -16.36 1.28 -3.95
C LEU A 177 -17.55 1.05 -3.02
N ARG A 178 -18.11 -0.15 -3.00
CA ARG A 178 -19.15 -0.53 -2.03
C ARG A 178 -18.65 -0.40 -0.61
N VAL A 179 -17.46 -0.93 -0.28
CA VAL A 179 -16.86 -0.79 1.06
C VAL A 179 -16.65 0.67 1.43
N ILE A 180 -16.09 1.48 0.51
CA ILE A 180 -15.87 2.92 0.74
C ILE A 180 -17.19 3.63 1.07
N LYS A 181 -18.27 3.30 0.35
CA LYS A 181 -19.60 3.86 0.58
C LYS A 181 -20.19 3.43 1.93
N GLU A 182 -20.08 2.16 2.30
CA GLU A 182 -20.63 1.61 3.54
C GLU A 182 -19.86 2.07 4.78
N VAL A 183 -18.51 2.11 4.70
CA VAL A 183 -17.66 2.64 5.78
C VAL A 183 -17.85 4.14 5.93
N ASN A 184 -18.02 4.87 4.83
CA ASN A 184 -18.34 6.30 4.75
C ASN A 184 -17.52 7.20 5.68
N HIS A 185 -16.20 7.04 5.67
CA HIS A 185 -15.34 7.83 6.55
C HIS A 185 -14.05 8.29 5.84
N ARG A 186 -13.69 9.60 5.96
CA ARG A 186 -12.51 10.19 5.29
C ARG A 186 -11.16 9.58 5.72
N ASN A 187 -11.09 8.95 6.90
CA ASN A 187 -9.89 8.27 7.38
C ASN A 187 -9.78 6.82 6.88
N PHE A 188 -10.70 6.36 6.01
CA PHE A 188 -10.64 5.08 5.33
C PHE A 188 -10.15 5.27 3.90
N ALA A 189 -9.16 4.48 3.48
CA ALA A 189 -8.55 4.56 2.16
C ALA A 189 -8.12 3.18 1.65
N ILE A 190 -7.50 3.15 0.47
CA ILE A 190 -7.07 1.90 -0.17
C ILE A 190 -5.55 1.87 -0.31
N TRP A 191 -4.96 0.73 -0.01
CA TRP A 191 -3.62 0.34 -0.43
C TRP A 191 -3.75 -0.69 -1.53
N TYR A 192 -3.57 -0.25 -2.77
CA TYR A 192 -3.84 -1.06 -3.95
C TYR A 192 -2.81 -2.18 -4.11
N ASP A 193 -3.25 -3.32 -4.61
CA ASP A 193 -2.42 -4.52 -4.82
C ASP A 193 -2.78 -5.16 -6.16
N ALA A 194 -2.02 -4.81 -7.20
CA ALA A 194 -2.24 -5.27 -8.58
C ALA A 194 -2.12 -6.80 -8.73
N GLY A 195 -1.15 -7.40 -8.04
CA GLY A 195 -0.97 -8.85 -8.06
C GLY A 195 -2.14 -9.60 -7.42
N ASN A 196 -2.73 -9.02 -6.36
CA ASN A 196 -3.93 -9.60 -5.73
C ASN A 196 -5.18 -9.48 -6.62
N ILE A 197 -5.31 -8.43 -7.41
CA ILE A 197 -6.41 -8.36 -8.40
C ILE A 197 -6.32 -9.54 -9.36
N ILE A 198 -5.14 -9.82 -9.92
CA ILE A 198 -4.95 -11.00 -10.78
C ILE A 198 -5.19 -12.30 -9.99
N HIS A 199 -4.55 -12.43 -8.83
CA HIS A 199 -4.61 -13.66 -8.01
C HIS A 199 -6.03 -14.05 -7.60
N TYR A 200 -6.84 -13.09 -7.14
CA TYR A 200 -8.16 -13.38 -6.60
C TYR A 200 -9.28 -13.36 -7.64
N THR A 201 -9.14 -12.56 -8.71
CA THR A 201 -10.23 -12.32 -9.64
C THR A 201 -9.89 -12.59 -11.11
N GLY A 202 -8.60 -12.66 -11.46
CA GLY A 202 -8.16 -12.75 -12.87
C GLY A 202 -8.40 -11.49 -13.69
N LYS A 203 -8.87 -10.39 -13.06
CA LYS A 203 -9.15 -9.12 -13.75
C LYS A 203 -7.88 -8.36 -14.11
N ASP A 204 -8.00 -7.41 -15.06
CA ASP A 204 -6.93 -6.48 -15.40
C ASP A 204 -6.72 -5.46 -14.27
N PRO A 205 -5.57 -5.47 -13.59
CA PRO A 205 -5.32 -4.56 -12.47
C PRO A 205 -5.19 -3.09 -12.91
N VAL A 206 -4.89 -2.79 -14.18
CA VAL A 206 -4.82 -1.42 -14.68
C VAL A 206 -6.21 -0.82 -14.82
N ALA A 207 -7.17 -1.59 -15.34
CA ALA A 207 -8.56 -1.17 -15.48
C ALA A 207 -9.24 -0.96 -14.12
N GLU A 208 -8.94 -1.79 -13.13
CA GLU A 208 -9.52 -1.72 -11.78
C GLU A 208 -9.04 -0.47 -10.97
N ILE A 209 -8.01 0.26 -11.40
CA ILE A 209 -7.55 1.48 -10.70
C ILE A 209 -8.50 2.65 -10.94
N GLU A 210 -8.94 2.88 -12.17
CA GLU A 210 -9.62 4.11 -12.57
C GLU A 210 -10.82 4.49 -11.69
N PRO A 211 -11.75 3.56 -11.36
CA PRO A 211 -12.91 3.89 -10.54
C PRO A 211 -12.55 4.28 -9.10
N ILE A 212 -11.43 3.79 -8.58
CA ILE A 212 -11.00 3.94 -7.17
C ILE A 212 -9.77 4.83 -6.98
N ALA A 213 -9.21 5.38 -8.05
CA ALA A 213 -7.91 6.06 -8.06
C ALA A 213 -7.76 7.10 -6.93
N ARG A 214 -8.76 7.96 -6.73
CA ARG A 214 -8.78 9.01 -5.70
C ARG A 214 -8.74 8.50 -4.26
N HIS A 215 -9.04 7.21 -4.04
CA HIS A 215 -9.05 6.57 -2.73
C HIS A 215 -7.77 5.81 -2.44
N ILE A 216 -6.86 5.69 -3.43
CA ILE A 216 -5.62 4.93 -3.28
C ILE A 216 -4.56 5.82 -2.63
N THR A 217 -4.09 5.44 -1.45
CA THR A 217 -3.11 6.18 -0.65
C THR A 217 -1.82 5.39 -0.35
N GLY A 218 -1.71 4.18 -0.86
CA GLY A 218 -0.53 3.33 -0.77
C GLY A 218 -0.62 2.19 -1.78
N PHE A 219 0.50 1.53 -2.03
CA PHE A 219 0.59 0.42 -2.97
C PHE A 219 1.34 -0.75 -2.36
N CYS A 220 0.72 -1.95 -2.40
CA CYS A 220 1.36 -3.22 -2.05
C CYS A 220 1.88 -3.86 -3.32
N ALA A 221 3.19 -3.83 -3.52
CA ALA A 221 3.82 -4.35 -4.71
C ALA A 221 4.00 -5.87 -4.62
N LYS A 222 3.31 -6.57 -5.50
CA LYS A 222 3.48 -8.00 -5.79
C LYS A 222 3.14 -8.28 -7.24
N ASP A 223 3.68 -9.34 -7.78
CA ASP A 223 3.37 -9.83 -9.11
C ASP A 223 2.57 -11.13 -9.03
N CYS A 224 1.84 -11.46 -10.08
CA CYS A 224 1.06 -12.69 -10.22
C CYS A 224 0.84 -12.98 -11.71
N GLY A 225 0.97 -14.25 -12.09
CA GLY A 225 0.84 -14.67 -13.49
C GLY A 225 -0.58 -15.02 -13.92
N GLU A 226 -1.45 -15.44 -13.00
CA GLU A 226 -2.79 -15.95 -13.30
C GLU A 226 -3.67 -16.03 -12.07
N LEU A 227 -4.96 -16.29 -12.29
CA LEU A 227 -5.92 -16.56 -11.21
C LEU A 227 -5.42 -17.70 -10.32
N LYS A 228 -5.35 -17.43 -9.00
CA LYS A 228 -4.79 -18.35 -7.99
C LYS A 228 -3.32 -18.74 -8.21
N GLY A 229 -2.59 -18.05 -9.12
CA GLY A 229 -1.18 -18.27 -9.36
C GLY A 229 -0.28 -17.89 -8.18
N ASP A 230 0.98 -18.33 -8.24
CA ASP A 230 1.95 -17.98 -7.21
C ASP A 230 2.21 -16.46 -7.19
N VAL A 231 2.32 -15.93 -5.99
CA VAL A 231 2.62 -14.51 -5.72
C VAL A 231 4.03 -14.32 -5.13
N MET A 232 4.70 -15.41 -4.71
CA MET A 232 6.08 -15.34 -4.21
C MET A 232 7.09 -15.44 -5.36
N ILE A 233 6.87 -14.64 -6.40
CA ILE A 233 7.67 -14.56 -7.62
C ILE A 233 8.39 -13.22 -7.74
N GLN A 234 9.37 -13.16 -8.64
CA GLN A 234 10.05 -11.89 -8.96
C GLN A 234 9.17 -11.00 -9.83
N PHE A 235 9.32 -9.69 -9.65
CA PHE A 235 8.61 -8.71 -10.48
C PHE A 235 9.05 -8.81 -11.94
N GLY A 236 8.08 -8.78 -12.85
CA GLY A 236 8.26 -9.02 -14.27
C GLY A 236 8.20 -10.49 -14.67
N ALA A 237 8.09 -11.43 -13.73
CA ALA A 237 7.83 -12.84 -14.03
C ALA A 237 6.32 -13.17 -14.15
N GLY A 238 5.47 -12.29 -13.65
CA GLY A 238 4.01 -12.40 -13.75
C GLY A 238 3.43 -11.54 -14.89
N LYS A 239 2.18 -11.10 -14.70
CA LYS A 239 1.43 -10.31 -15.69
C LYS A 239 1.14 -8.87 -15.23
N VAL A 240 1.63 -8.44 -14.06
CA VAL A 240 1.43 -7.05 -13.62
C VAL A 240 2.25 -6.12 -14.51
N ASP A 241 1.58 -5.28 -15.30
CA ASP A 241 2.23 -4.15 -15.97
C ASP A 241 2.42 -3.01 -14.97
N PHE A 242 3.53 -3.05 -14.23
CA PHE A 242 3.86 -2.04 -13.23
C PHE A 242 3.96 -0.63 -13.81
N ALA A 243 4.40 -0.48 -15.06
CA ALA A 243 4.51 0.82 -15.70
C ALA A 243 3.11 1.42 -15.97
N ALA A 244 2.19 0.63 -16.54
CA ALA A 244 0.82 1.05 -16.76
C ALA A 244 0.08 1.32 -15.44
N VAL A 245 0.26 0.45 -14.42
CA VAL A 245 -0.28 0.64 -13.07
C VAL A 245 0.17 1.97 -12.48
N PHE A 246 1.48 2.26 -12.48
CA PHE A 246 2.00 3.48 -11.88
C PHE A 246 1.62 4.74 -12.68
N LYS A 247 1.52 4.67 -14.01
CA LYS A 247 0.96 5.77 -14.83
C LYS A 247 -0.49 6.08 -14.44
N LYS A 248 -1.33 5.06 -14.27
CA LYS A 248 -2.72 5.24 -13.82
C LYS A 248 -2.79 5.81 -12.40
N LEU A 249 -1.98 5.32 -11.47
CA LEU A 249 -1.89 5.84 -10.10
C LEU A 249 -1.47 7.32 -10.11
N LYS A 250 -0.43 7.68 -10.88
CA LYS A 250 0.03 9.08 -11.04
C LYS A 250 -1.08 9.97 -11.57
N ALA A 251 -1.76 9.56 -12.65
CA ALA A 251 -2.88 10.28 -13.22
C ALA A 251 -4.04 10.46 -12.21
N GLY A 252 -4.24 9.49 -11.30
CA GLY A 252 -5.21 9.56 -10.20
C GLY A 252 -4.77 10.39 -8.99
N GLY A 253 -3.59 11.04 -9.03
CA GLY A 253 -3.06 11.87 -7.94
C GLY A 253 -2.39 11.10 -6.80
N PHE A 254 -2.01 9.85 -7.02
CA PHE A 254 -1.32 9.03 -6.03
C PHE A 254 -0.01 9.70 -5.55
N ASN A 255 0.18 9.73 -4.24
CA ASN A 255 1.39 10.23 -3.59
C ASN A 255 1.65 9.48 -2.28
N GLY A 256 1.68 8.15 -2.34
CA GLY A 256 1.82 7.29 -1.18
C GLY A 256 3.04 6.37 -1.24
N PRO A 257 3.27 5.56 -0.19
CA PRO A 257 4.34 4.58 -0.17
C PRO A 257 4.04 3.41 -1.12
N VAL A 258 5.10 2.88 -1.72
CA VAL A 258 5.11 1.63 -2.51
C VAL A 258 5.85 0.58 -1.68
N MET A 259 5.14 -0.46 -1.23
CA MET A 259 5.68 -1.48 -0.32
C MET A 259 5.80 -2.82 -1.02
N VAL A 260 7.02 -3.32 -1.21
CA VAL A 260 7.25 -4.67 -1.72
C VAL A 260 6.70 -5.69 -0.73
N GLU A 261 5.77 -6.52 -1.18
CA GLU A 261 5.15 -7.53 -0.32
C GLU A 261 5.73 -8.93 -0.55
N CYS A 262 6.06 -9.25 -1.79
CA CYS A 262 6.52 -10.57 -2.19
C CYS A 262 7.79 -10.49 -3.04
N CYS A 263 8.61 -11.51 -2.93
CA CYS A 263 9.67 -11.88 -3.86
C CYS A 263 9.87 -13.39 -3.79
N LYS A 264 10.64 -13.96 -4.70
CA LYS A 264 11.05 -15.37 -4.61
C LYS A 264 11.82 -15.58 -3.30
N VAL A 265 11.36 -16.51 -2.47
CA VAL A 265 12.03 -16.87 -1.22
C VAL A 265 13.15 -17.83 -1.51
N GLY A 266 14.36 -17.51 -1.08
CA GLY A 266 15.53 -18.38 -1.19
C GLY A 266 15.60 -19.45 -0.10
N ALA A 267 16.62 -20.30 -0.15
CA ALA A 267 16.91 -21.27 0.89
C ALA A 267 17.47 -20.61 2.16
N THR A 268 18.15 -19.48 1.99
CA THR A 268 18.72 -18.66 3.09
C THR A 268 18.10 -17.26 3.14
N PRO A 269 18.21 -16.55 4.27
CA PRO A 269 17.76 -15.17 4.36
C PRO A 269 18.51 -14.26 3.38
N GLU A 270 19.81 -14.50 3.12
CA GLU A 270 20.63 -13.74 2.20
C GLU A 270 20.19 -13.93 0.74
N GLU A 271 19.85 -15.15 0.31
CA GLU A 271 19.29 -15.40 -1.03
C GLU A 271 17.97 -14.65 -1.20
N THR A 272 17.10 -14.66 -0.19
CA THR A 272 15.86 -13.89 -0.20
C THR A 272 16.15 -12.40 -0.29
N THR A 273 17.20 -11.91 0.36
CA THR A 273 17.64 -10.51 0.31
C THR A 273 18.10 -10.09 -1.08
N VAL A 274 18.82 -10.95 -1.80
CA VAL A 274 19.19 -10.69 -3.21
C VAL A 274 17.94 -10.52 -4.06
N ASN A 275 16.95 -11.40 -3.90
CA ASN A 275 15.68 -11.33 -4.62
C ASN A 275 14.86 -10.07 -4.27
N ALA A 276 14.80 -9.71 -3.00
CA ALA A 276 14.10 -8.53 -2.55
C ALA A 276 14.78 -7.22 -3.04
N ARG A 277 16.11 -7.19 -3.09
CA ARG A 277 16.89 -6.09 -3.67
C ARG A 277 16.58 -5.95 -5.16
N ALA A 278 16.56 -7.04 -5.91
CA ALA A 278 16.23 -7.02 -7.33
C ALA A 278 14.82 -6.45 -7.57
N ASN A 279 13.84 -6.80 -6.74
CA ASN A 279 12.49 -6.22 -6.81
C ASN A 279 12.48 -4.72 -6.48
N ARG A 280 13.30 -4.25 -5.52
CA ARG A 280 13.45 -2.82 -5.24
C ARG A 280 13.98 -2.07 -6.45
N GLU A 281 15.08 -2.55 -7.03
CA GLU A 281 15.73 -1.95 -8.20
C GLU A 281 14.82 -1.95 -9.43
N PHE A 282 14.05 -3.02 -9.64
CA PHE A 282 13.02 -3.08 -10.66
C PHE A 282 11.99 -1.95 -10.50
N LEU A 283 11.42 -1.79 -9.28
CA LEU A 283 10.43 -0.73 -9.02
C LEU A 283 11.03 0.67 -9.18
N GLU A 284 12.23 0.91 -8.65
CA GLU A 284 12.92 2.21 -8.79
C GLU A 284 13.15 2.58 -10.26
N LYS A 285 13.52 1.59 -11.11
CA LYS A 285 13.66 1.78 -12.55
C LYS A 285 12.31 2.11 -13.22
N VAL A 286 11.24 1.40 -12.87
CA VAL A 286 9.90 1.68 -13.42
C VAL A 286 9.42 3.06 -12.99
N LEU A 287 9.55 3.41 -11.70
CA LEU A 287 9.15 4.71 -11.16
C LEU A 287 9.92 5.88 -11.79
N ALA A 288 11.19 5.67 -12.15
CA ALA A 288 11.98 6.68 -12.84
C ALA A 288 11.50 6.97 -14.28
N SER A 289 10.69 6.07 -14.87
CA SER A 289 10.13 6.18 -16.23
C SER A 289 8.69 6.70 -16.25
N VAL A 290 8.08 6.93 -15.10
CA VAL A 290 6.71 7.41 -14.90
C VAL A 290 6.71 8.85 -14.29
#